data_56e619338c6a2507cdd8d7728fe109eb
#
_entry.id   56e619338c6a2507cdd8d7728fe109eb
#
_cell.length_a   1.000
_cell.length_b   1.000
_cell.length_c   1.000
_cell.angle_alpha   90.00
_cell.angle_beta   90.00
_cell.angle_gamma   90.00
#
_symmetry.space_group_name_H-M   'P 1'
#
loop_
_entity.id
_entity.type
_entity.pdbx_description
1 polymer ?
#
loop_
_entity_poly.entity_id
_entity_poly.type
_entity_poly.pdbx_seq_one_letter_code
_entity_poly.pdbx_strand_id
1 'polypeptide(L)'
;AFLAFTNARLMSGIDLILTHLQFGKRIQNADLIITGEGSADAQTTMGKVAYGILREARKQNIPVLLVAGHIADTPSLYTAGFSGIFSIAPGPVTLEKSMHPEFAATHLQRLITQICKLLQAFRV
;
A
#
# COMPACT_ATOMS: atom_id res chain seq x y z
N ALA A 1 3.58 34.88 1.08
CA ALA A 1 3.53 33.43 1.19
C ALA A 1 4.86 32.90 1.72
N PHE A 2 4.79 31.83 2.46
CA PHE A 2 5.96 31.21 3.09
C PHE A 2 7.06 30.88 2.07
N LEU A 3 6.69 30.28 0.94
CA LEU A 3 7.64 29.88 -0.10
C LEU A 3 8.33 31.07 -0.79
N ALA A 4 7.73 32.28 -0.74
CA ALA A 4 8.32 33.47 -1.35
C ALA A 4 9.54 34.01 -0.59
N PHE A 5 9.69 33.67 0.69
CA PHE A 5 10.72 34.21 1.56
C PHE A 5 11.72 33.17 2.05
N THR A 6 11.57 31.93 1.63
CA THR A 6 12.45 30.82 2.03
C THR A 6 12.73 29.94 0.84
N ASN A 7 13.75 29.11 0.96
CA ASN A 7 14.02 28.05 -0.04
C ASN A 7 13.21 26.77 0.29
N ALA A 8 12.11 26.91 0.99
CA ALA A 8 11.27 25.78 1.35
C ALA A 8 10.65 25.13 0.10
N ARG A 9 10.55 23.82 0.11
CA ARG A 9 9.90 23.04 -0.92
C ARG A 9 8.60 22.47 -0.39
N LEU A 10 7.52 22.62 -1.19
CA LEU A 10 6.25 22.02 -0.83
C LEU A 10 6.27 20.53 -1.21
N MET A 11 6.08 19.66 -0.23
CA MET A 11 6.02 18.21 -0.41
C MET A 11 4.82 17.64 0.32
N SER A 12 4.26 16.54 -0.20
CA SER A 12 3.27 15.78 0.56
C SER A 12 3.92 15.16 1.79
N GLY A 13 3.10 14.84 2.80
CA GLY A 13 3.62 14.20 4.02
C GLY A 13 4.34 12.89 3.74
N ILE A 14 3.78 12.06 2.86
CA ILE A 14 4.39 10.78 2.51
C ILE A 14 5.70 10.96 1.73
N ASP A 15 5.77 11.91 0.81
CA ASP A 15 7.00 12.16 0.06
C ASP A 15 8.13 12.61 0.99
N LEU A 16 7.81 13.45 1.97
CA LEU A 16 8.79 13.88 2.96
C LEU A 16 9.31 12.70 3.77
N ILE A 17 8.44 11.83 4.24
CA ILE A 17 8.81 10.65 5.02
C ILE A 17 9.67 9.70 4.20
N LEU A 18 9.26 9.39 2.97
CA LEU A 18 9.98 8.45 2.11
C LEU A 18 11.37 8.99 1.74
N THR A 19 11.48 10.29 1.52
CA THR A 19 12.77 10.95 1.26
C THR A 19 13.67 10.87 2.49
N HIS A 20 13.15 11.20 3.66
CA HIS A 20 13.90 11.16 4.91
C HIS A 20 14.41 9.75 5.24
N LEU A 21 13.58 8.73 5.01
CA LEU A 21 13.94 7.34 5.26
C LEU A 21 14.85 6.76 4.16
N GLN A 22 15.11 7.48 3.09
CA GLN A 22 15.82 6.97 1.92
C GLN A 22 15.19 5.68 1.41
N PHE A 23 13.87 5.70 1.28
CA PHE A 23 13.07 4.51 0.95
C PHE A 23 13.52 3.85 -0.34
N GLY A 24 13.83 4.64 -1.38
CA GLY A 24 14.33 4.11 -2.64
C GLY A 24 15.57 3.23 -2.51
N LYS A 25 16.49 3.58 -1.61
CA LYS A 25 17.66 2.76 -1.33
C LYS A 25 17.31 1.48 -0.59
N ARG A 26 16.34 1.57 0.33
CA ARG A 26 15.95 0.43 1.16
C ARG A 26 15.28 -0.68 0.35
N ILE A 27 14.64 -0.34 -0.76
CA ILE A 27 13.91 -1.31 -1.58
C ILE A 27 14.70 -1.82 -2.77
N GLN A 28 15.95 -1.41 -2.96
CA GLN A 28 16.73 -1.73 -4.17
C GLN A 28 16.78 -3.21 -4.55
N ASN A 29 16.77 -4.10 -3.58
CA ASN A 29 16.85 -5.54 -3.83
C ASN A 29 15.55 -6.27 -3.51
N ALA A 30 14.45 -5.54 -3.37
CA ALA A 30 13.17 -6.15 -3.09
C ALA A 30 12.57 -6.74 -4.38
N ASP A 31 12.02 -7.93 -4.27
CA ASP A 31 11.31 -8.60 -5.37
C ASP A 31 9.83 -8.24 -5.36
N LEU A 32 9.30 -7.85 -4.21
CA LEU A 32 7.90 -7.54 -4.00
C LEU A 32 7.75 -6.63 -2.80
N ILE A 33 6.85 -5.68 -2.89
CA ILE A 33 6.45 -4.84 -1.75
C ILE A 33 4.99 -5.12 -1.44
N ILE A 34 4.68 -5.30 -0.16
CA ILE A 34 3.31 -5.42 0.32
C ILE A 34 3.04 -4.22 1.21
N THR A 35 2.05 -3.42 0.85
CA THR A 35 1.64 -2.26 1.64
C THR A 35 0.18 -2.38 2.05
N GLY A 36 -0.19 -1.74 3.14
CA GLY A 36 -1.52 -1.86 3.70
C GLY A 36 -2.21 -0.54 3.98
N GLU A 37 -3.52 -0.56 3.94
CA GLU A 37 -4.39 0.54 4.35
C GLU A 37 -5.60 0.00 5.10
N GLY A 38 -6.18 0.81 5.98
CA GLY A 38 -7.44 0.44 6.63
C GLY A 38 -8.58 0.36 5.62
N SER A 39 -8.69 1.34 4.73
CA SER A 39 -9.68 1.38 3.67
C SER A 39 -9.03 1.89 2.39
N ALA A 40 -9.14 1.12 1.33
CA ALA A 40 -8.67 1.50 0.00
C ALA A 40 -9.84 2.01 -0.82
N ASP A 41 -9.71 3.22 -1.35
CA ASP A 41 -10.75 3.90 -2.12
C ASP A 41 -10.12 4.84 -3.15
N ALA A 42 -10.93 5.71 -3.76
CA ALA A 42 -10.42 6.68 -4.73
C ALA A 42 -9.34 7.59 -4.15
N GLN A 43 -9.37 7.86 -2.85
CA GLN A 43 -8.37 8.71 -2.20
C GLN A 43 -7.02 8.03 -2.04
N THR A 44 -6.94 6.72 -2.13
CA THR A 44 -5.68 5.96 -2.08
C THR A 44 -4.68 6.48 -3.13
N THR A 45 -5.19 6.91 -4.30
CA THR A 45 -4.36 7.43 -5.39
C THR A 45 -4.08 8.92 -5.28
N MET A 46 -4.54 9.58 -4.22
CA MET A 46 -4.48 11.03 -4.05
C MET A 46 -3.43 11.46 -3.01
N GLY A 47 -2.22 10.92 -3.12
CA GLY A 47 -1.10 11.34 -2.28
C GLY A 47 -1.02 10.68 -0.92
N LYS A 48 -1.71 9.57 -0.70
CA LYS A 48 -1.61 8.80 0.54
C LYS A 48 -0.42 7.83 0.52
N VAL A 49 -0.17 7.20 1.65
CA VAL A 49 1.01 6.36 1.90
C VAL A 49 1.20 5.29 0.83
N ALA A 50 0.17 4.50 0.58
CA ALA A 50 0.27 3.39 -0.38
C ALA A 50 0.62 3.86 -1.79
N TYR A 51 0.06 4.99 -2.21
CA TYR A 51 0.37 5.55 -3.52
C TYR A 51 1.80 6.11 -3.60
N GLY A 52 2.28 6.71 -2.51
CA GLY A 52 3.67 7.16 -2.42
C GLY A 52 4.65 6.00 -2.54
N ILE A 53 4.36 4.90 -1.85
CA ILE A 53 5.15 3.66 -1.95
C ILE A 53 5.13 3.11 -3.37
N LEU A 54 3.95 3.08 -4.00
CA LEU A 54 3.79 2.62 -5.38
C LEU A 54 4.66 3.42 -6.35
N ARG A 55 4.68 4.75 -6.22
CA ARG A 55 5.49 5.59 -7.08
C ARG A 55 6.99 5.30 -6.95
N GLU A 56 7.47 5.14 -5.72
CA GLU A 56 8.89 4.82 -5.50
C GLU A 56 9.24 3.43 -6.04
N ALA A 57 8.37 2.45 -5.83
CA ALA A 57 8.57 1.10 -6.33
C ALA A 57 8.62 1.05 -7.87
N ARG A 58 7.78 1.84 -8.52
CA ARG A 58 7.72 1.90 -10.00
C ARG A 58 9.02 2.39 -10.61
N LYS A 59 9.73 3.27 -9.94
CA LYS A 59 11.04 3.74 -10.42
C LYS A 59 12.06 2.61 -10.56
N GLN A 60 11.86 1.52 -9.83
CA GLN A 60 12.76 0.37 -9.80
C GLN A 60 12.08 -0.90 -10.34
N ASN A 61 10.90 -0.78 -10.94
CA ASN A 61 10.12 -1.89 -11.50
C ASN A 61 9.81 -2.98 -10.48
N ILE A 62 9.56 -2.59 -9.22
CA ILE A 62 9.20 -3.52 -8.16
C ILE A 62 7.67 -3.61 -8.06
N PRO A 63 7.07 -4.80 -8.16
CA PRO A 63 5.64 -4.95 -8.00
C PRO A 63 5.19 -4.66 -6.58
N VAL A 64 4.00 -4.06 -6.44
CA VAL A 64 3.41 -3.70 -5.15
C VAL A 64 2.04 -4.33 -5.02
N LEU A 65 1.82 -5.04 -3.93
CA LEU A 65 0.50 -5.52 -3.53
C LEU A 65 -0.08 -4.59 -2.47
N LEU A 66 -1.34 -4.25 -2.63
CA LEU A 66 -2.10 -3.49 -1.65
C LEU A 66 -3.03 -4.43 -0.90
N VAL A 67 -2.95 -4.42 0.42
CA VAL A 67 -3.88 -5.14 1.28
C VAL A 67 -4.66 -4.12 2.11
N ALA A 68 -5.96 -4.34 2.29
CA ALA A 68 -6.80 -3.39 2.98
C ALA A 68 -7.90 -4.09 3.77
N GLY A 69 -8.36 -3.43 4.84
CA GLY A 69 -9.51 -3.94 5.60
C GLY A 69 -10.80 -3.82 4.82
N HIS A 70 -10.93 -2.77 4.02
CA HIS A 70 -12.07 -2.53 3.13
C HIS A 70 -11.57 -2.01 1.80
N ILE A 71 -12.19 -2.45 0.72
CA ILE A 71 -11.87 -1.99 -0.64
C ILE A 71 -13.15 -1.45 -1.27
N ALA A 72 -13.12 -0.17 -1.63
CA ALA A 72 -14.19 0.45 -2.41
C ALA A 72 -13.98 0.12 -3.88
N ASP A 73 -15.05 -0.29 -4.55
CA ASP A 73 -15.01 -0.64 -5.97
C ASP A 73 -14.97 0.64 -6.82
N THR A 74 -13.77 1.15 -7.03
CA THR A 74 -13.56 2.35 -7.84
C THR A 74 -12.54 2.08 -8.95
N PRO A 75 -12.84 2.48 -10.21
CA PRO A 75 -11.92 2.24 -11.33
C PRO A 75 -10.52 2.81 -11.11
N SER A 76 -10.41 3.98 -10.51
CA SER A 76 -9.11 4.63 -10.28
C SER A 76 -8.18 3.78 -9.40
N LEU A 77 -8.74 3.04 -8.46
CA LEU A 77 -7.96 2.16 -7.59
C LEU A 77 -7.33 1.01 -8.40
N TYR A 78 -8.12 0.38 -9.25
CA TYR A 78 -7.66 -0.76 -10.03
C TYR A 78 -6.71 -0.39 -11.16
N THR A 79 -6.74 0.83 -11.63
CA THR A 79 -5.85 1.32 -12.68
C THR A 79 -4.63 2.05 -12.15
N ALA A 80 -4.48 2.19 -10.84
CA ALA A 80 -3.38 2.93 -10.23
C ALA A 80 -2.00 2.33 -10.50
N GLY A 81 -1.91 1.02 -10.64
CA GLY A 81 -0.66 0.33 -10.93
C GLY A 81 -0.23 -0.69 -9.90
N PHE A 82 -1.05 -0.98 -8.89
CA PHE A 82 -0.79 -2.09 -7.98
C PHE A 82 -0.87 -3.41 -8.74
N SER A 83 0.04 -4.32 -8.43
CA SER A 83 0.06 -5.66 -9.04
C SER A 83 -1.04 -6.57 -8.51
N GLY A 84 -1.61 -6.24 -7.38
CA GLY A 84 -2.77 -6.92 -6.82
C GLY A 84 -3.33 -6.10 -5.68
N ILE A 85 -4.65 -6.20 -5.46
CA ILE A 85 -5.36 -5.50 -4.39
C ILE A 85 -6.24 -6.53 -3.69
N PHE A 86 -6.06 -6.69 -2.39
CA PHE A 86 -6.70 -7.74 -1.63
C PHE A 86 -7.34 -7.19 -0.35
N SER A 87 -8.56 -7.65 -0.07
CA SER A 87 -9.18 -7.43 1.24
C SER A 87 -8.70 -8.50 2.22
N ILE A 88 -8.45 -8.11 3.47
CA ILE A 88 -8.12 -9.07 4.51
C ILE A 88 -9.36 -9.81 5.03
N ALA A 89 -10.56 -9.28 4.79
CA ALA A 89 -11.80 -9.88 5.26
C ALA A 89 -12.10 -11.17 4.51
N PRO A 90 -12.45 -12.26 5.22
CA PRO A 90 -12.76 -13.54 4.57
C PRO A 90 -14.15 -13.53 3.91
N GLY A 91 -14.97 -12.52 4.18
CA GLY A 91 -16.32 -12.34 3.67
C GLY A 91 -16.94 -11.09 4.24
N PRO A 92 -18.25 -10.87 4.06
CA PRO A 92 -18.92 -9.72 4.66
C PRO A 92 -18.80 -9.74 6.18
N VAL A 93 -18.34 -8.64 6.75
CA VAL A 93 -18.23 -8.45 8.20
C VAL A 93 -18.71 -7.05 8.55
N THR A 94 -19.14 -6.85 9.80
CA THR A 94 -19.47 -5.52 10.29
C THR A 94 -18.21 -4.68 10.40
N LEU A 95 -18.35 -3.36 10.26
CA LEU A 95 -17.23 -2.43 10.42
C LEU A 95 -16.59 -2.58 11.81
N GLU A 96 -17.42 -2.70 12.84
CA GLU A 96 -16.96 -2.88 14.21
C GLU A 96 -16.06 -4.10 14.35
N LYS A 97 -16.49 -5.25 13.82
CA LYS A 97 -15.72 -6.49 13.88
C LYS A 97 -14.43 -6.39 13.08
N SER A 98 -14.48 -5.77 11.91
CA SER A 98 -13.29 -5.61 11.04
C SER A 98 -12.23 -4.70 11.65
N MET A 99 -12.62 -3.79 12.53
CA MET A 99 -11.69 -2.89 13.21
C MET A 99 -11.10 -3.49 14.49
N HIS A 100 -11.55 -4.67 14.91
CA HIS A 100 -11.01 -5.32 16.10
C HIS A 100 -9.58 -5.81 15.81
N PRO A 101 -8.60 -5.45 16.66
CA PRO A 101 -7.18 -5.78 16.37
C PRO A 101 -6.90 -7.27 16.18
N GLU A 102 -7.51 -8.12 16.98
CA GLU A 102 -7.32 -9.57 16.85
C GLU A 102 -7.87 -10.13 15.55
N PHE A 103 -9.02 -9.63 15.13
CA PHE A 103 -9.63 -10.01 13.86
C PHE A 103 -8.73 -9.58 12.71
N ALA A 104 -8.28 -8.32 12.70
CA ALA A 104 -7.43 -7.80 11.66
C ALA A 104 -6.09 -8.56 11.57
N ALA A 105 -5.45 -8.82 12.71
CA ALA A 105 -4.16 -9.52 12.75
C ALA A 105 -4.30 -10.95 12.22
N THR A 106 -5.34 -11.67 12.63
CA THR A 106 -5.57 -13.06 12.20
C THR A 106 -5.79 -13.14 10.69
N HIS A 107 -6.65 -12.29 10.16
CA HIS A 107 -6.99 -12.34 8.73
C HIS A 107 -5.89 -11.77 7.84
N LEU A 108 -5.15 -10.79 8.32
CA LEU A 108 -3.95 -10.32 7.62
C LEU A 108 -2.91 -11.44 7.50
N GLN A 109 -2.65 -12.16 8.59
CA GLN A 109 -1.70 -13.28 8.59
C GLN A 109 -2.15 -14.37 7.61
N ARG A 110 -3.43 -14.72 7.60
CA ARG A 110 -3.97 -15.73 6.66
C ARG A 110 -3.81 -15.29 5.22
N LEU A 111 -4.13 -14.04 4.91
CA LEU A 111 -4.02 -13.52 3.56
C LEU A 111 -2.56 -13.54 3.09
N ILE A 112 -1.64 -13.01 3.88
CA ILE A 112 -0.22 -12.98 3.51
C ILE A 112 0.31 -14.41 3.33
N THR A 113 -0.10 -15.35 4.17
CA THR A 113 0.28 -16.76 4.02
C THR A 113 -0.18 -17.31 2.67
N GLN A 114 -1.41 -17.03 2.25
CA GLN A 114 -1.92 -17.49 0.96
C GLN A 114 -1.19 -16.85 -0.22
N ILE A 115 -0.89 -15.56 -0.12
CA ILE A 115 -0.11 -14.86 -1.15
C ILE A 115 1.29 -15.51 -1.27
N CYS A 116 1.95 -15.76 -0.16
CA CYS A 116 3.27 -16.39 -0.17
C CYS A 116 3.23 -17.81 -0.77
N LYS A 117 2.20 -18.59 -0.47
CA LYS A 117 2.01 -19.92 -1.08
C LYS A 117 1.86 -19.81 -2.59
N LEU A 118 1.07 -18.85 -3.05
CA LEU A 118 0.87 -18.63 -4.48
C LEU A 118 2.19 -18.27 -5.16
N LEU A 119 2.95 -17.35 -4.58
CA LEU A 119 4.24 -16.93 -5.11
C LEU A 119 5.23 -18.10 -5.17
N GLN A 120 5.25 -18.96 -4.16
CA GLN A 120 6.11 -20.16 -4.15
C GLN A 120 5.73 -21.15 -5.26
N ALA A 121 4.43 -21.25 -5.57
CA ALA A 121 3.96 -22.15 -6.63
C ALA A 121 4.49 -21.75 -8.01
N PHE A 122 4.76 -20.47 -8.23
CA PHE A 122 5.29 -19.94 -9.48
C PHE A 122 6.81 -19.70 -9.44
N ARG A 123 7.46 -20.12 -8.38
CA ARG A 123 8.90 -19.99 -8.27
C ARG A 123 9.59 -21.01 -9.19
N VAL A 124 10.47 -20.49 -9.98
CA VAL A 124 11.26 -21.30 -10.93
C VAL A 124 12.65 -21.54 -10.33
#